data_993e41ff20f3dcfbe81e78a589c22fb2
#
_entry.id   993e41ff20f3dcfbe81e78a589c22fb2
#
_cell.length_a   1.000
_cell.length_b   1.000
_cell.length_c   1.000
_cell.angle_alpha   90.00
_cell.angle_beta   90.00
_cell.angle_gamma   90.00
#
_symmetry.space_group_name_H-M   'P 1'
#
loop_
_entity.id
_entity.type
_entity.pdbx_description
1 polymer ?
#
loop_
_entity_poly.entity_id
_entity_poly.type
_entity_poly.pdbx_seq_one_letter_code
_entity_poly.pdbx_strand_id
1 'polypeptide(L)' 'MIFILKLTNNMELIDTPNPNAKKIEVDIQDDEIMNSLNTIEGVSSVFLGPGFVTITKYEDVDWELITQDITNIFDKL' A
#
# COMPACT_ATOMS: atom_id res chain seq x y z
N MET A 1 -23.00 15.44 7.34
CA MET A 1 -22.53 15.19 7.18
C MET A 1 -21.71 14.60 7.23
N ILE A 2 -21.40 14.13 7.37
CA ILE A 2 -20.59 13.70 7.50
C ILE A 2 -19.91 12.98 7.08
N PHE A 3 -19.78 12.64 6.44
CA PHE A 3 -19.10 12.08 5.96
C PHE A 3 -17.92 11.97 6.05
N ILE A 4 -17.52 12.20 6.02
CA ILE A 4 -16.42 12.48 6.29
C ILE A 4 -15.66 11.56 6.85
N LEU A 5 -16.00 10.77 7.42
CA LEU A 5 -15.37 9.82 7.95
C LEU A 5 -14.52 9.11 7.19
N LYS A 6 -14.76 8.91 6.12
CA LYS A 6 -14.01 8.22 5.32
C LYS A 6 -12.72 8.73 5.26
N LEU A 7 -12.61 9.84 5.45
CA LEU A 7 -11.40 10.41 5.33
C LEU A 7 -10.47 9.90 6.25
N THR A 8 -10.89 9.37 7.25
CA THR A 8 -9.99 8.95 8.21
C THR A 8 -9.25 7.78 7.80
N ASN A 9 -9.60 7.18 6.71
CA ASN A 9 -8.89 6.11 6.30
C ASN A 9 -7.85 6.47 5.46
N ASN A 10 -7.32 7.55 5.53
CA ASN A 10 -6.36 7.96 4.71
C ASN A 10 -5.25 7.13 4.65
N MET A 11 -4.99 6.46 3.57
CA MET A 11 -3.88 5.71 3.34
C MET A 11 -3.00 6.52 2.49
N GLU A 12 -1.84 6.85 2.92
CA GLU A 12 -0.98 7.72 2.20
C GLU A 12 0.27 6.97 1.82
N LEU A 13 0.61 6.95 0.54
CA LEU A 13 1.83 6.34 0.07
C LEU A 13 2.95 7.36 0.21
N ILE A 14 3.93 7.04 1.04
CA ILE A 14 5.00 7.96 1.37
C ILE A 14 6.24 7.60 0.59
N ASP A 15 6.87 8.59 -0.02
CA ASP A 15 8.07 8.34 -0.80
C ASP A 15 9.22 7.86 0.08
N THR A 16 10.05 7.01 -0.47
CA THR A 16 11.26 6.54 0.19
C THR A 16 12.44 6.94 -0.70
N PRO A 17 13.67 6.74 -0.25
CA PRO A 17 14.82 7.04 -1.10
C PRO A 17 14.83 6.22 -2.40
N ASN A 18 14.13 5.09 -2.42
CA ASN A 18 14.04 4.28 -3.63
C ASN A 18 12.77 4.67 -4.37
N PRO A 19 12.84 5.19 -5.59
CA PRO A 19 11.66 5.62 -6.31
C PRO A 19 10.70 4.48 -6.65
N ASN A 20 11.17 3.24 -6.57
CA ASN A 20 10.32 2.10 -6.83
C ASN A 20 9.68 1.56 -5.55
N ALA A 21 9.91 2.18 -4.42
CA ALA A 21 9.34 1.74 -3.15
C ALA A 21 8.62 2.89 -2.46
N LYS A 22 7.45 2.60 -1.93
CA LYS A 22 6.73 3.57 -1.10
C LYS A 22 6.25 2.86 0.13
N LYS A 23 6.10 3.60 1.22
CA LYS A 23 5.66 2.99 2.47
C LYS A 23 4.33 3.56 2.90
N ILE A 24 3.61 2.79 3.69
CA ILE A 24 2.37 3.21 4.28
C ILE A 24 2.53 3.02 5.76
N GLU A 25 2.28 4.07 6.53
CA GLU A 25 2.46 4.00 7.97
C GLU A 25 1.21 3.41 8.61
N VAL A 26 1.18 2.11 8.68
CA VAL A 26 0.05 1.41 9.26
C VAL A 26 0.62 0.14 9.89
N ASP A 27 0.08 -0.24 11.03
CA ASP A 27 0.59 -1.39 11.76
C ASP A 27 -0.24 -2.59 11.40
N ILE A 28 0.14 -3.30 10.36
CA ILE A 28 -0.56 -4.46 9.88
C ILE A 28 0.32 -5.67 10.05
N GLN A 29 -0.18 -6.68 10.74
CA GLN A 29 0.58 -7.90 10.95
C GLN A 29 -0.16 -9.09 10.35
N ASP A 30 -0.93 -8.87 9.30
CA ASP A 30 -1.79 -9.88 8.75
C ASP A 30 -1.17 -10.41 7.46
N ASP A 31 -0.85 -11.70 7.43
CA ASP A 31 -0.26 -12.31 6.26
C ASP A 31 -1.19 -12.28 5.07
N GLU A 32 -2.50 -12.26 5.29
CA GLU A 32 -3.42 -12.19 4.19
C GLU A 32 -3.29 -10.88 3.45
N ILE A 33 -3.08 -9.78 4.16
CA ILE A 33 -2.91 -8.48 3.54
C ILE A 33 -1.62 -8.49 2.72
N MET A 34 -0.54 -9.06 3.27
CA MET A 34 0.70 -9.15 2.56
C MET A 34 0.53 -9.96 1.29
N ASN A 35 -0.17 -11.10 1.38
CA ASN A 35 -0.38 -11.94 0.22
C ASN A 35 -1.23 -11.23 -0.82
N SER A 36 -2.26 -10.49 -0.40
CA SER A 36 -3.09 -9.76 -1.32
C SER A 36 -2.30 -8.68 -2.05
N LEU A 37 -1.45 -7.97 -1.33
CA LEU A 37 -0.63 -6.95 -1.94
C LEU A 37 0.35 -7.56 -2.95
N ASN A 38 0.86 -8.75 -2.65
CA ASN A 38 1.78 -9.41 -3.56
C ASN A 38 1.10 -9.92 -4.83
N THR A 39 -0.22 -10.05 -4.84
CA THR A 39 -0.91 -10.50 -6.04
C THR A 39 -1.19 -9.37 -7.00
N ILE A 40 -0.94 -8.11 -6.61
CA ILE A 40 -1.18 -6.99 -7.51
C ILE A 40 -0.17 -7.03 -8.62
N GLU A 41 -0.65 -7.00 -9.86
CA GLU A 41 0.23 -7.00 -10.99
C GLU A 41 1.03 -5.71 -10.98
N GLY A 42 2.31 -5.76 -11.02
CA GLY A 42 3.16 -4.58 -10.94
C GLY A 42 3.90 -4.46 -9.63
N VAL A 43 3.47 -5.22 -8.59
CA VAL A 43 4.16 -5.19 -7.31
C VAL A 43 5.25 -6.25 -7.32
N SER A 44 6.47 -5.83 -7.01
CA SER A 44 7.62 -6.72 -6.98
C SER A 44 7.75 -7.39 -5.62
N SER A 45 7.57 -6.67 -4.55
CA SER A 45 7.70 -7.22 -3.21
C SER A 45 6.98 -6.36 -2.19
N VAL A 46 6.69 -6.94 -1.04
CA VAL A 46 6.04 -6.25 0.06
C VAL A 46 6.78 -6.61 1.34
N PHE A 47 7.05 -5.62 2.16
CA PHE A 47 7.71 -5.83 3.43
C PHE A 47 6.85 -5.27 4.56
N LEU A 48 6.58 -6.08 5.58
CA LEU A 48 5.83 -5.62 6.72
C LEU A 48 6.81 -5.31 7.82
N GLY A 49 6.93 -4.06 8.18
CA GLY A 49 7.78 -3.63 9.27
C GLY A 49 6.95 -3.22 10.46
N PRO A 50 7.60 -2.89 11.56
CA PRO A 50 6.87 -2.47 12.75
C PRO A 50 6.29 -1.08 12.51
N GLY A 51 4.99 -1.02 12.41
CA GLY A 51 4.29 0.24 12.22
C GLY A 51 4.27 0.75 10.79
N PHE A 52 4.71 -0.06 9.82
CA PHE A 52 4.67 0.37 8.43
C PHE A 52 4.69 -0.83 7.48
N VAL A 53 4.30 -0.57 6.24
CA VAL A 53 4.36 -1.55 5.17
C VAL A 53 5.08 -0.88 4.01
N THR A 54 6.05 -1.54 3.41
CA THR A 54 6.76 -1.00 2.24
C THR A 54 6.38 -1.83 1.03
N ILE A 55 5.96 -1.17 -0.03
CA ILE A 55 5.59 -1.84 -1.26
C ILE A 55 6.58 -1.41 -2.34
N THR A 56 7.18 -2.39 -3.00
CA THR A 56 8.12 -2.12 -4.08
C THR A 56 7.50 -2.55 -5.39
N LYS A 57 7.50 -1.68 -6.37
CA LYS A 57 6.97 -1.98 -7.69
C LYS A 57 8.10 -2.32 -8.63
N TYR A 58 7.76 -2.92 -9.75
CA TYR A 58 8.74 -3.13 -10.80
C TYR A 58 9.06 -1.78 -11.44
N GLU A 59 10.26 -1.67 -11.94
CA GLU A 59 10.76 -0.38 -12.42
C GLU A 59 9.93 0.20 -13.56
N ASP A 60 9.39 -0.63 -14.43
CA ASP A 60 8.65 -0.17 -15.58
C ASP A 60 7.16 0.03 -15.30
N VAL A 61 6.74 -0.01 -14.05
CA VAL A 61 5.35 0.18 -13.67
C VAL A 61 5.19 1.55 -13.04
N ASP A 62 4.10 2.25 -13.37
CA ASP A 62 3.82 3.54 -12.74
C ASP A 62 3.01 3.35 -11.49
N TRP A 63 3.33 4.12 -10.45
CA TRP A 63 2.57 4.06 -9.20
C TRP A 63 1.09 4.30 -9.42
N GLU A 64 0.73 5.15 -10.38
CA GLU A 64 -0.67 5.44 -10.61
C GLU A 64 -1.46 4.20 -11.00
N LEU A 65 -0.81 3.25 -11.65
CA LEU A 65 -1.49 2.06 -12.10
C LEU A 65 -1.83 1.11 -10.96
N ILE A 66 -1.04 1.11 -9.91
CA ILE A 66 -1.24 0.15 -8.82
C ILE A 66 -1.79 0.78 -7.56
N THR A 67 -1.78 2.11 -7.45
CA THR A 67 -2.25 2.79 -6.25
C THR A 67 -3.69 2.43 -5.94
N GLN A 68 -4.54 2.35 -6.95
CA GLN A 68 -5.94 2.04 -6.72
C GLN A 68 -6.11 0.62 -6.17
N ASP A 69 -5.34 -0.32 -6.69
CA ASP A 69 -5.41 -1.69 -6.22
C ASP A 69 -4.94 -1.80 -4.78
N ILE A 70 -3.89 -1.06 -4.43
CA ILE A 70 -3.38 -1.03 -3.07
C ILE A 70 -4.44 -0.45 -2.15
N THR A 71 -5.04 0.67 -2.55
CA THR A 71 -6.06 1.32 -1.74
C THR A 71 -7.25 0.38 -1.53
N ASN A 72 -7.65 -0.34 -2.57
CA ASN A 72 -8.78 -1.24 -2.47
C ASN A 72 -8.52 -2.35 -1.45
N ILE A 73 -7.31 -2.84 -1.36
CA ILE A 73 -6.99 -3.87 -0.40
C ILE A 73 -7.10 -3.33 1.02
N PHE A 74 -6.58 -2.14 1.26
CA PHE A 74 -6.64 -1.55 2.59
C PHE A 74 -8.07 -1.14 2.96
N ASP A 75 -8.88 -0.78 1.98
CA ASP A 75 -10.26 -0.42 2.25
C ASP A 75 -11.08 -1.59 2.74
N LYS A 76 -10.64 -2.80 2.53
CA LYS A 76 -11.36 -3.97 2.98
C LYS A 76 -11.08 -4.33 4.41
N LEU A 77 -10.20 -3.63 5.05
CA LEU A 77 -9.87 -3.90 6.45
C LEU A 77 -10.94 -3.36 7.45
#